data_affb331c2b41e68e20acbcc6d045df76
#
_entry.id   affb331c2b41e68e20acbcc6d045df76
#
_cell.length_a   1.000
_cell.length_b   1.000
_cell.length_c   1.000
_cell.angle_alpha   90.00
_cell.angle_beta   90.00
_cell.angle_gamma   90.00
#
_symmetry.space_group_name_H-M   'P 1'
#
loop_
_entity.id
_entity.type
_entity.pdbx_description
1 polymer ?
#
loop_
_entity_poly.entity_id
_entity_poly.type
_entity_poly.pdbx_seq_one_letter_code
_entity_poly.pdbx_strand_id
1 'polypeptide(L)'
;MMLARVADSLYWLGRYIERAEHLSRLSTVMLNATLDQTDTGAEAVRIALSAVGETELSAGAFEAARGLVLDRSDPNSVVSSLSRARENARQVRDQITTETWERLNLLYLKVIDRNAGREFADNSVTFLHDIIADVHLFKGAADTTMSHGESWRFMMVGMYLERAQLIASLLEACFAEDSPKVNDHLALVSLLRMGCAGDESRPSAEVYQAASHQRARDPPESS
;
A
#
# COMPACT_ATOMS: atom_id res chain seq x y z
N MET A 1 30.82 -8.03 -11.77
CA MET A 1 30.21 -8.93 -10.75
C MET A 1 29.98 -8.12 -9.48
N MET A 2 28.73 -7.95 -9.12
CA MET A 2 28.33 -7.16 -7.94
C MET A 2 28.68 -7.88 -6.63
N LEU A 3 29.09 -7.13 -5.62
CA LEU A 3 29.29 -7.69 -4.27
C LEU A 3 27.94 -8.12 -3.67
N ALA A 4 27.90 -9.29 -3.01
CA ALA A 4 26.67 -9.83 -2.41
C ALA A 4 25.96 -8.84 -1.49
N ARG A 5 26.72 -8.07 -0.69
CA ARG A 5 26.17 -7.04 0.22
C ARG A 5 25.48 -5.90 -0.54
N VAL A 6 26.01 -5.52 -1.70
CA VAL A 6 25.39 -4.46 -2.54
C VAL A 6 24.08 -4.97 -3.13
N ALA A 7 24.08 -6.19 -3.66
CA ALA A 7 22.87 -6.85 -4.17
C ALA A 7 21.80 -6.97 -3.07
N ASP A 8 22.18 -7.37 -1.86
CA ASP A 8 21.29 -7.47 -0.70
C ASP A 8 20.68 -6.11 -0.34
N SER A 9 21.49 -5.05 -0.25
CA SER A 9 20.98 -3.71 0.07
C SER A 9 20.03 -3.19 -1.00
N LEU A 10 20.27 -3.43 -2.29
CA LEU A 10 19.38 -3.04 -3.38
C LEU A 10 18.08 -3.84 -3.36
N TYR A 11 18.17 -5.14 -3.11
CA TYR A 11 17.01 -6.01 -2.95
C TYR A 11 16.10 -5.54 -1.81
N TRP A 12 16.65 -5.29 -0.62
CA TRP A 12 15.89 -4.82 0.52
C TRP A 12 15.36 -3.39 0.34
N LEU A 13 16.11 -2.52 -0.35
CA LEU A 13 15.60 -1.21 -0.76
C LEU A 13 14.29 -1.36 -1.54
N GLY A 14 14.29 -2.22 -2.57
CA GLY A 14 13.09 -2.49 -3.38
C GLY A 14 11.93 -3.03 -2.54
N ARG A 15 12.19 -3.99 -1.66
CA ARG A 15 11.17 -4.57 -0.76
C ARG A 15 10.52 -3.52 0.13
N TYR A 16 11.32 -2.68 0.78
CA TYR A 16 10.79 -1.68 1.71
C TYR A 16 9.99 -0.57 1.00
N ILE A 17 10.38 -0.18 -0.20
CA ILE A 17 9.61 0.78 -1.02
C ILE A 17 8.25 0.21 -1.39
N GLU A 18 8.20 -1.04 -1.84
CA GLU A 18 6.94 -1.69 -2.21
C GLU A 18 6.02 -1.90 -1.00
N ARG A 19 6.60 -2.29 0.15
CA ARG A 19 5.85 -2.41 1.41
C ARG A 19 5.22 -1.09 1.83
N ALA A 20 5.97 0.00 1.77
CA ALA A 20 5.47 1.33 2.13
C ALA A 20 4.30 1.75 1.24
N GLU A 21 4.36 1.49 -0.07
CA GLU A 21 3.24 1.76 -0.98
C GLU A 21 2.01 0.92 -0.64
N HIS A 22 2.19 -0.39 -0.49
CA HIS A 22 1.09 -1.31 -0.21
C HIS A 22 0.37 -0.96 1.10
N LEU A 23 1.11 -0.71 2.18
CA LEU A 23 0.53 -0.32 3.46
C LEU A 23 -0.21 1.02 3.39
N SER A 24 0.30 1.96 2.60
CA SER A 24 -0.39 3.25 2.37
C SER A 24 -1.71 3.05 1.63
N ARG A 25 -1.75 2.18 0.60
CA ARG A 25 -2.99 1.81 -0.11
C ARG A 25 -3.97 1.09 0.80
N LEU A 26 -3.49 0.12 1.57
CA LEU A 26 -4.29 -0.63 2.52
C LEU A 26 -4.96 0.30 3.54
N SER A 27 -4.16 1.21 4.14
CA SER A 27 -4.65 2.21 5.08
C SER A 27 -5.68 3.15 4.46
N THR A 28 -5.50 3.54 3.19
CA THR A 28 -6.47 4.35 2.45
C THR A 28 -7.81 3.63 2.29
N VAL A 29 -7.78 2.34 1.94
CA VAL A 29 -9.01 1.53 1.81
C VAL A 29 -9.70 1.37 3.17
N MET A 30 -8.94 1.09 4.24
CA MET A 30 -9.48 1.01 5.59
C MET A 30 -10.19 2.29 6.02
N LEU A 31 -9.57 3.46 5.78
CA LEU A 31 -10.16 4.74 6.14
C LEU A 31 -11.42 5.06 5.32
N ASN A 32 -11.40 4.80 4.01
CA ASN A 32 -12.56 4.99 3.16
C ASN A 32 -13.71 4.05 3.53
N ALA A 33 -13.41 2.80 3.88
CA ALA A 33 -14.40 1.81 4.29
C ALA A 33 -15.16 2.22 5.57
N THR A 34 -14.54 3.00 6.46
CA THR A 34 -15.21 3.51 7.66
C THR A 34 -16.25 4.59 7.39
N LEU A 35 -16.14 5.29 6.24
CA LEU A 35 -17.12 6.31 5.85
C LEU A 35 -18.45 5.70 5.38
N ASP A 36 -18.40 4.48 4.84
CA ASP A 36 -19.58 3.83 4.24
C ASP A 36 -20.56 3.27 5.28
N GLN A 37 -20.17 3.12 6.57
CA GLN A 37 -20.98 2.60 7.70
C GLN A 37 -21.78 1.34 7.34
N THR A 38 -21.27 0.49 6.45
CA THR A 38 -21.91 -0.73 5.97
C THR A 38 -21.16 -1.96 6.50
N ASP A 39 -21.84 -3.11 6.53
CA ASP A 39 -21.21 -4.39 6.86
C ASP A 39 -20.04 -4.69 5.91
N THR A 40 -20.13 -4.27 4.66
CA THR A 40 -19.07 -4.40 3.65
C THR A 40 -17.84 -3.58 4.01
N GLY A 41 -18.02 -2.37 4.58
CA GLY A 41 -16.91 -1.55 5.07
C GLY A 41 -16.16 -2.21 6.23
N ALA A 42 -16.90 -2.73 7.20
CA ALA A 42 -16.31 -3.46 8.33
C ALA A 42 -15.52 -4.69 7.87
N GLU A 43 -16.03 -5.42 6.89
CA GLU A 43 -15.36 -6.59 6.30
C GLU A 43 -14.07 -6.19 5.56
N ALA A 44 -14.07 -5.09 4.78
CA ALA A 44 -12.88 -4.60 4.11
C ALA A 44 -11.76 -4.23 5.11
N VAL A 45 -12.12 -3.63 6.26
CA VAL A 45 -11.17 -3.33 7.33
C VAL A 45 -10.62 -4.62 7.95
N ARG A 46 -11.46 -5.62 8.21
CA ARG A 46 -11.03 -6.91 8.76
C ARG A 46 -10.06 -7.63 7.84
N ILE A 47 -10.36 -7.68 6.54
CA ILE A 47 -9.48 -8.28 5.52
C ILE A 47 -8.13 -7.55 5.48
N ALA A 48 -8.16 -6.22 5.49
CA ALA A 48 -6.95 -5.41 5.46
C ALA A 48 -6.04 -5.68 6.67
N LEU A 49 -6.60 -5.77 7.87
CA LEU A 49 -5.86 -6.10 9.09
C LEU A 49 -5.32 -7.54 9.07
N SER A 50 -6.14 -8.50 8.66
CA SER A 50 -5.71 -9.90 8.54
C SER A 50 -4.55 -10.06 7.55
N ALA A 51 -4.55 -9.32 6.44
CA ALA A 51 -3.49 -9.35 5.44
C ALA A 51 -2.13 -8.87 5.97
N VAL A 52 -2.11 -8.05 7.03
CA VAL A 52 -0.87 -7.61 7.70
C VAL A 52 -0.58 -8.39 8.98
N GLY A 53 -1.37 -9.43 9.28
CA GLY A 53 -1.19 -10.29 10.44
C GLY A 53 -1.80 -9.76 11.74
N GLU A 54 -2.64 -8.72 11.66
CA GLU A 54 -3.38 -8.18 12.80
C GLU A 54 -4.75 -8.87 12.91
N THR A 55 -5.07 -9.38 14.07
CA THR A 55 -6.32 -10.17 14.28
C THR A 55 -7.43 -9.41 14.97
N GLU A 56 -7.11 -8.28 15.63
CA GLU A 56 -8.10 -7.54 16.42
C GLU A 56 -8.09 -6.04 16.09
N LEU A 57 -9.27 -5.49 15.89
CA LEU A 57 -9.51 -4.04 15.77
C LEU A 57 -9.73 -3.42 17.16
N SER A 58 -8.69 -3.41 18.00
CA SER A 58 -8.81 -2.95 19.39
C SER A 58 -9.05 -1.45 19.54
N ALA A 59 -8.63 -0.64 18.59
CA ALA A 59 -8.62 0.83 18.69
C ALA A 59 -9.41 1.54 17.57
N GLY A 60 -10.13 0.82 16.72
CA GLY A 60 -10.82 1.38 15.55
C GLY A 60 -9.90 1.54 14.32
N ALA A 61 -10.51 1.62 13.14
CA ALA A 61 -9.79 1.61 11.86
C ALA A 61 -8.86 2.81 11.67
N PHE A 62 -9.20 3.98 12.22
CA PHE A 62 -8.34 5.17 12.13
C PHE A 62 -7.02 4.96 12.91
N GLU A 63 -7.09 4.48 14.16
CA GLU A 63 -5.90 4.25 14.96
C GLU A 63 -5.08 3.07 14.41
N ALA A 64 -5.73 2.03 13.87
CA ALA A 64 -5.05 0.94 13.18
C ALA A 64 -4.30 1.46 11.94
N ALA A 65 -4.95 2.25 11.08
CA ALA A 65 -4.30 2.86 9.92
C ALA A 65 -3.15 3.80 10.34
N ARG A 66 -3.34 4.58 11.40
CA ARG A 66 -2.30 5.44 11.96
C ARG A 66 -1.10 4.64 12.45
N GLY A 67 -1.32 3.51 13.12
CA GLY A 67 -0.29 2.58 13.56
C GLY A 67 0.51 2.02 12.38
N LEU A 68 -0.18 1.46 11.37
CA LEU A 68 0.45 0.93 10.15
C LEU A 68 1.29 1.99 9.42
N VAL A 69 0.98 3.27 9.56
CA VAL A 69 1.69 4.34 8.85
C VAL A 69 2.81 4.95 9.69
N LEU A 70 2.54 5.33 10.93
CA LEU A 70 3.40 6.23 11.72
C LEU A 70 4.07 5.58 12.94
N ASP A 71 3.74 4.33 13.28
CA ASP A 71 4.37 3.68 14.43
C ASP A 71 5.81 3.29 14.12
N ARG A 72 6.75 3.97 14.80
CA ARG A 72 8.19 3.72 14.68
C ARG A 72 8.65 2.46 15.42
N SER A 73 7.84 1.93 16.32
CA SER A 73 8.14 0.69 17.06
C SER A 73 7.75 -0.55 16.25
N ASP A 74 6.78 -0.43 15.35
CA ASP A 74 6.44 -1.51 14.42
C ASP A 74 7.47 -1.56 13.27
N PRO A 75 8.20 -2.67 13.13
CA PRO A 75 9.18 -2.85 12.07
C PRO A 75 8.56 -2.90 10.67
N ASN A 76 7.27 -3.13 10.55
CA ASN A 76 6.56 -3.23 9.28
C ASN A 76 5.81 -1.96 8.88
N SER A 77 5.71 -0.96 9.74
CA SER A 77 5.05 0.31 9.41
C SER A 77 5.67 1.03 8.20
N VAL A 78 4.91 1.96 7.60
CA VAL A 78 5.38 2.80 6.48
C VAL A 78 6.63 3.58 6.89
N VAL A 79 6.61 4.24 8.05
CA VAL A 79 7.75 5.03 8.53
C VAL A 79 8.99 4.17 8.77
N SER A 80 8.84 2.97 9.32
CA SER A 80 9.95 2.03 9.53
C SER A 80 10.47 1.46 8.21
N SER A 81 9.59 1.13 7.28
CA SER A 81 9.95 0.68 5.94
C SER A 81 10.74 1.73 5.18
N LEU A 82 10.28 2.99 5.15
CA LEU A 82 11.00 4.08 4.48
C LEU A 82 12.34 4.42 5.17
N SER A 83 12.41 4.29 6.50
CA SER A 83 13.68 4.44 7.23
C SER A 83 14.71 3.40 6.82
N ARG A 84 14.30 2.14 6.71
CA ARG A 84 15.15 1.03 6.27
C ARG A 84 15.50 1.13 4.78
N ALA A 85 14.54 1.52 3.93
CA ALA A 85 14.79 1.77 2.52
C ALA A 85 15.90 2.82 2.34
N ARG A 86 15.80 3.94 3.07
CA ARG A 86 16.80 5.01 3.03
C ARG A 86 18.17 4.55 3.54
N GLU A 87 18.22 3.75 4.61
CA GLU A 87 19.49 3.24 5.12
C GLU A 87 20.15 2.29 4.10
N ASN A 88 19.39 1.39 3.48
CA ASN A 88 19.91 0.54 2.41
C ASN A 88 20.40 1.37 1.22
N ALA A 89 19.64 2.37 0.78
CA ALA A 89 20.05 3.26 -0.31
C ALA A 89 21.33 4.05 0.03
N ARG A 90 21.50 4.46 1.30
CA ARG A 90 22.72 5.14 1.77
C ARG A 90 23.96 4.25 1.65
N GLN A 91 23.83 2.95 1.93
CA GLN A 91 24.93 1.99 1.85
C GLN A 91 25.37 1.71 0.40
N VAL A 92 24.48 1.94 -0.57
CA VAL A 92 24.72 1.69 -2.00
C VAL A 92 24.55 2.97 -2.83
N ARG A 93 24.91 4.11 -2.26
CA ARG A 93 24.70 5.43 -2.87
C ARG A 93 25.37 5.59 -4.24
N ASP A 94 26.45 4.89 -4.46
CA ASP A 94 27.20 4.83 -5.73
C ASP A 94 26.54 3.93 -6.79
N GLN A 95 25.54 3.15 -6.42
CA GLN A 95 24.81 2.24 -7.30
C GLN A 95 23.44 2.79 -7.76
N ILE A 96 22.99 3.89 -7.19
CA ILE A 96 21.74 4.56 -7.56
C ILE A 96 22.03 5.97 -8.04
N THR A 97 21.13 6.54 -8.84
CA THR A 97 21.29 7.90 -9.34
C THR A 97 20.97 8.95 -8.27
N THR A 98 21.42 10.17 -8.49
CA THR A 98 21.14 11.29 -7.60
C THR A 98 19.66 11.55 -7.48
N GLU A 99 18.93 11.48 -8.58
CA GLU A 99 17.49 11.68 -8.67
C GLU A 99 16.73 10.62 -7.83
N THR A 100 17.11 9.35 -7.97
CA THR A 100 16.53 8.24 -7.18
C THR A 100 16.76 8.45 -5.67
N TRP A 101 17.98 8.83 -5.29
CA TRP A 101 18.29 9.14 -3.89
C TRP A 101 17.49 10.33 -3.36
N GLU A 102 17.40 11.42 -4.11
CA GLU A 102 16.70 12.63 -3.71
C GLU A 102 15.21 12.36 -3.47
N ARG A 103 14.56 11.62 -4.39
CA ARG A 103 13.14 11.23 -4.22
C ARG A 103 12.91 10.41 -2.96
N LEU A 104 13.75 9.42 -2.71
CA LEU A 104 13.66 8.62 -1.49
C LEU A 104 13.89 9.47 -0.23
N ASN A 105 14.88 10.36 -0.26
CA ASN A 105 15.20 11.19 0.90
C ASN A 105 14.07 12.19 1.20
N LEU A 106 13.45 12.80 0.19
CA LEU A 106 12.30 13.69 0.37
C LEU A 106 11.09 12.94 0.95
N LEU A 107 10.77 11.76 0.41
CA LEU A 107 9.71 10.90 0.93
C LEU A 107 9.97 10.51 2.40
N TYR A 108 11.17 10.08 2.73
CA TYR A 108 11.56 9.77 4.10
C TYR A 108 11.39 10.98 5.02
N LEU A 109 11.87 12.17 4.63
CA LEU A 109 11.77 13.37 5.46
C LEU A 109 10.31 13.77 5.73
N LYS A 110 9.41 13.59 4.77
CA LYS A 110 7.96 13.83 4.94
C LYS A 110 7.38 12.97 6.07
N VAL A 111 7.65 11.66 6.06
CA VAL A 111 7.03 10.74 7.04
C VAL A 111 7.66 10.80 8.43
N ILE A 112 8.92 11.25 8.55
CA ILE A 112 9.57 11.40 9.85
C ILE A 112 9.39 12.80 10.47
N ASP A 113 8.81 13.73 9.73
CA ASP A 113 8.55 15.07 10.25
C ASP A 113 7.73 14.98 11.55
N ARG A 114 8.06 15.86 12.50
CA ARG A 114 7.35 15.91 13.79
C ARG A 114 5.87 16.29 13.66
N ASN A 115 5.49 16.92 12.54
CA ASN A 115 4.11 17.29 12.24
C ASN A 115 3.35 16.18 11.48
N ALA A 116 4.02 15.14 10.99
CA ALA A 116 3.39 14.08 10.19
C ALA A 116 2.16 13.46 10.89
N GLY A 117 2.22 13.27 12.22
CA GLY A 117 1.10 12.78 13.01
C GLY A 117 -0.10 13.74 13.02
N ARG A 118 0.15 15.05 13.00
CA ARG A 118 -0.89 16.07 12.90
C ARG A 118 -1.46 16.14 11.48
N GLU A 119 -0.61 16.15 10.47
CA GLU A 119 -1.02 16.15 9.07
C GLU A 119 -1.88 14.92 8.75
N PHE A 120 -1.47 13.74 9.25
CA PHE A 120 -2.28 12.52 9.15
C PHE A 120 -3.63 12.67 9.85
N ALA A 121 -3.70 13.27 11.04
CA ALA A 121 -4.96 13.47 11.76
C ALA A 121 -5.88 14.48 11.07
N ASP A 122 -5.30 15.54 10.49
CA ASP A 122 -6.06 16.61 9.81
C ASP A 122 -6.64 16.12 8.46
N ASN A 123 -5.87 15.33 7.68
CA ASN A 123 -6.32 14.77 6.38
C ASN A 123 -5.55 13.49 6.00
N SER A 124 -5.91 12.38 6.64
CA SER A 124 -5.23 11.10 6.49
C SER A 124 -5.22 10.56 5.05
N VAL A 125 -6.32 10.69 4.32
CA VAL A 125 -6.42 10.19 2.94
C VAL A 125 -5.47 10.96 2.01
N THR A 126 -5.44 12.28 2.10
CA THR A 126 -4.51 13.10 1.30
C THR A 126 -3.06 12.79 1.68
N PHE A 127 -2.75 12.65 2.97
CA PHE A 127 -1.42 12.30 3.43
C PHE A 127 -0.94 10.96 2.82
N LEU A 128 -1.81 9.95 2.78
CA LEU A 128 -1.50 8.64 2.20
C LEU A 128 -1.35 8.71 0.67
N HIS A 129 -2.22 9.44 -0.02
CA HIS A 129 -2.09 9.65 -1.47
C HIS A 129 -0.78 10.34 -1.83
N ASP A 130 -0.35 11.31 -1.03
CA ASP A 130 0.93 11.98 -1.21
C ASP A 130 2.13 11.02 -1.04
N ILE A 131 2.07 10.09 -0.07
CA ILE A 131 3.09 9.05 0.09
C ILE A 131 3.12 8.15 -1.16
N ILE A 132 1.96 7.69 -1.62
CA ILE A 132 1.85 6.85 -2.83
C ILE A 132 2.41 7.57 -4.05
N ALA A 133 2.07 8.84 -4.24
CA ALA A 133 2.58 9.67 -5.34
C ALA A 133 4.11 9.82 -5.27
N ASP A 134 4.66 10.07 -4.08
CA ASP A 134 6.11 10.18 -3.88
C ASP A 134 6.84 8.85 -4.14
N VAL A 135 6.22 7.69 -3.78
CA VAL A 135 6.74 6.36 -4.16
C VAL A 135 6.74 6.18 -5.68
N HIS A 136 5.69 6.60 -6.38
CA HIS A 136 5.66 6.56 -7.84
C HIS A 136 6.73 7.45 -8.47
N LEU A 137 6.97 8.64 -7.91
CA LEU A 137 8.07 9.50 -8.34
C LEU A 137 9.44 8.85 -8.12
N PHE A 138 9.64 8.15 -7.00
CA PHE A 138 10.86 7.36 -6.77
C PHE A 138 11.01 6.25 -7.82
N LYS A 139 9.96 5.46 -8.07
CA LYS A 139 9.98 4.38 -9.07
C LYS A 139 10.25 4.94 -10.48
N GLY A 140 9.60 6.03 -10.85
CA GLY A 140 9.80 6.69 -12.14
C GLY A 140 11.21 7.24 -12.29
N ALA A 141 11.79 7.85 -11.25
CA ALA A 141 13.18 8.31 -11.27
C ALA A 141 14.15 7.13 -11.43
N ALA A 142 13.94 6.04 -10.67
CA ALA A 142 14.78 4.85 -10.79
C ALA A 142 14.71 4.21 -12.17
N ASP A 143 13.52 4.11 -12.76
CA ASP A 143 13.33 3.50 -14.08
C ASP A 143 13.94 4.36 -15.21
N THR A 144 13.80 5.68 -15.11
CA THR A 144 14.24 6.59 -16.18
C THR A 144 15.72 6.98 -16.10
N THR A 145 16.32 6.98 -14.91
CA THR A 145 17.68 7.52 -14.70
C THR A 145 18.73 6.46 -14.39
N MET A 146 18.37 5.31 -13.81
CA MET A 146 19.30 4.21 -13.59
C MET A 146 19.53 3.41 -14.87
N SER A 147 20.77 2.97 -15.11
CA SER A 147 20.99 1.94 -16.13
C SER A 147 20.33 0.63 -15.68
N HIS A 148 19.62 -0.07 -16.60
CA HIS A 148 18.94 -1.34 -16.31
C HIS A 148 19.91 -2.53 -16.18
N GLY A 149 21.03 -2.30 -15.50
CA GLY A 149 22.06 -3.26 -15.17
C GLY A 149 21.73 -4.10 -13.92
N GLU A 150 22.78 -4.65 -13.27
CA GLU A 150 22.63 -5.50 -12.09
C GLU A 150 21.95 -4.75 -10.94
N SER A 151 22.33 -3.51 -10.66
CA SER A 151 21.80 -2.71 -9.54
C SER A 151 20.29 -2.49 -9.66
N TRP A 152 19.82 -2.04 -10.82
CA TRP A 152 18.39 -1.85 -11.09
C TRP A 152 17.62 -3.18 -10.98
N ARG A 153 18.18 -4.27 -11.55
CA ARG A 153 17.51 -5.59 -11.52
C ARG A 153 17.34 -6.13 -10.10
N PHE A 154 18.35 -6.02 -9.23
CA PHE A 154 18.23 -6.47 -7.84
C PHE A 154 17.16 -5.66 -7.08
N MET A 155 17.08 -4.36 -7.29
CA MET A 155 16.04 -3.53 -6.71
C MET A 155 14.64 -3.94 -7.21
N MET A 156 14.48 -4.17 -8.52
CA MET A 156 13.22 -4.61 -9.11
C MET A 156 12.80 -6.01 -8.63
N VAL A 157 13.74 -6.94 -8.48
CA VAL A 157 13.45 -8.26 -7.90
C VAL A 157 12.91 -8.10 -6.47
N GLY A 158 13.50 -7.22 -5.66
CA GLY A 158 12.97 -6.91 -4.32
C GLY A 158 11.52 -6.39 -4.38
N MET A 159 11.24 -5.42 -5.24
CA MET A 159 9.88 -4.87 -5.41
C MET A 159 8.87 -5.94 -5.82
N TYR A 160 9.18 -6.73 -6.86
CA TYR A 160 8.24 -7.74 -7.37
C TYR A 160 7.99 -8.88 -6.38
N LEU A 161 9.01 -9.33 -5.66
CA LEU A 161 8.85 -10.37 -4.64
C LEU A 161 8.01 -9.86 -3.46
N GLU A 162 8.23 -8.62 -3.00
CA GLU A 162 7.40 -8.03 -1.95
C GLU A 162 5.95 -7.91 -2.40
N ARG A 163 5.72 -7.37 -3.59
CA ARG A 163 4.38 -7.26 -4.17
C ARG A 163 3.67 -8.61 -4.27
N ALA A 164 4.35 -9.63 -4.77
CA ALA A 164 3.80 -10.98 -4.88
C ALA A 164 3.41 -11.53 -3.49
N GLN A 165 4.26 -11.35 -2.49
CA GLN A 165 4.01 -11.79 -1.12
C GLN A 165 2.80 -11.05 -0.51
N LEU A 166 2.76 -9.71 -0.64
CA LEU A 166 1.68 -8.90 -0.08
C LEU A 166 0.33 -9.19 -0.74
N ILE A 167 0.32 -9.41 -2.06
CA ILE A 167 -0.89 -9.82 -2.78
C ILE A 167 -1.32 -11.22 -2.34
N ALA A 168 -0.39 -12.17 -2.15
CA ALA A 168 -0.72 -13.50 -1.67
C ALA A 168 -1.34 -13.46 -0.27
N SER A 169 -0.76 -12.68 0.67
CA SER A 169 -1.34 -12.50 2.01
C SER A 169 -2.73 -11.85 1.97
N LEU A 170 -2.93 -10.88 1.07
CA LEU A 170 -4.24 -10.25 0.88
C LEU A 170 -5.28 -11.24 0.35
N LEU A 171 -4.92 -12.06 -0.63
CA LEU A 171 -5.79 -13.12 -1.16
C LEU A 171 -6.11 -14.16 -0.09
N GLU A 172 -5.11 -14.59 0.69
CA GLU A 172 -5.30 -15.52 1.81
C GLU A 172 -6.29 -14.94 2.83
N ALA A 173 -6.15 -13.66 3.21
CA ALA A 173 -7.09 -12.98 4.10
C ALA A 173 -8.51 -12.88 3.52
N CYS A 174 -8.65 -12.71 2.20
CA CYS A 174 -9.96 -12.62 1.54
C CYS A 174 -10.68 -13.96 1.44
N PHE A 175 -9.93 -15.06 1.23
CA PHE A 175 -10.47 -16.39 0.98
C PHE A 175 -10.28 -17.35 2.16
N ALA A 176 -9.96 -16.85 3.36
CA ALA A 176 -9.94 -17.65 4.58
C ALA A 176 -11.31 -18.34 4.80
N GLU A 177 -11.30 -19.58 5.30
CA GLU A 177 -12.53 -20.38 5.48
C GLU A 177 -13.57 -19.71 6.38
N ASP A 178 -13.14 -18.89 7.34
CA ASP A 178 -14.00 -18.14 8.26
C ASP A 178 -14.43 -16.77 7.71
N SER A 179 -14.00 -16.41 6.50
CA SER A 179 -14.42 -15.16 5.86
C SER A 179 -15.84 -15.30 5.35
N PRO A 180 -16.79 -14.39 5.70
CA PRO A 180 -18.09 -14.37 5.08
C PRO A 180 -17.88 -14.33 3.57
N LYS A 181 -18.59 -15.20 2.84
CA LYS A 181 -18.38 -15.39 1.38
C LYS A 181 -18.31 -14.05 0.69
N VAL A 182 -17.16 -13.73 0.14
CA VAL A 182 -16.90 -12.52 -0.66
C VAL A 182 -17.68 -12.66 -1.98
N ASN A 183 -19.00 -12.61 -1.87
CA ASN A 183 -19.92 -12.60 -3.03
C ASN A 183 -20.28 -11.16 -3.44
N ASP A 184 -19.71 -10.16 -2.76
CA ASP A 184 -20.06 -8.79 -3.03
C ASP A 184 -19.01 -8.16 -3.96
N HIS A 185 -19.46 -7.64 -5.08
CA HIS A 185 -18.67 -6.92 -6.08
C HIS A 185 -17.85 -5.78 -5.44
N LEU A 186 -18.36 -5.14 -4.38
CA LEU A 186 -17.68 -4.07 -3.66
C LEU A 186 -16.45 -4.57 -2.89
N ALA A 187 -16.52 -5.74 -2.28
CA ALA A 187 -15.38 -6.34 -1.59
C ALA A 187 -14.26 -6.71 -2.59
N LEU A 188 -14.61 -7.23 -3.77
CA LEU A 188 -13.66 -7.50 -4.84
C LEU A 188 -13.02 -6.22 -5.40
N VAL A 189 -13.79 -5.13 -5.56
CA VAL A 189 -13.27 -3.82 -5.97
C VAL A 189 -12.30 -3.27 -4.91
N SER A 190 -12.63 -3.39 -3.63
CA SER A 190 -11.74 -2.97 -2.55
C SER A 190 -10.43 -3.77 -2.56
N LEU A 191 -10.50 -5.08 -2.79
CA LEU A 191 -9.35 -5.96 -2.93
C LEU A 191 -8.46 -5.54 -4.11
N LEU A 192 -9.05 -5.24 -5.26
CA LEU A 192 -8.30 -4.74 -6.42
C LEU A 192 -7.61 -3.40 -6.13
N ARG A 193 -8.26 -2.50 -5.39
CA ARG A 193 -7.65 -1.22 -4.97
C ARG A 193 -6.50 -1.42 -3.98
N MET A 194 -6.57 -2.40 -3.10
CA MET A 194 -5.47 -2.74 -2.18
C MET A 194 -4.28 -3.36 -2.91
N GLY A 195 -4.52 -4.29 -3.84
CA GLY A 195 -3.49 -5.09 -4.49
C GLY A 195 -2.89 -4.50 -5.77
N CYS A 196 -3.67 -3.71 -6.49
CA CYS A 196 -3.26 -3.15 -7.79
C CYS A 196 -3.30 -1.62 -7.76
N ALA A 197 -2.46 -1.01 -8.58
CA ALA A 197 -2.64 0.36 -9.01
C ALA A 197 -3.88 0.43 -9.93
N GLY A 198 -5.06 0.27 -9.34
CA GLY A 198 -6.32 0.51 -10.04
C GLY A 198 -6.38 1.99 -10.41
N ASP A 199 -6.82 2.26 -11.63
CA ASP A 199 -7.03 3.61 -12.14
C ASP A 199 -7.93 4.39 -11.15
N GLU A 200 -7.30 5.23 -10.33
CA GLU A 200 -7.98 6.10 -9.36
C GLU A 200 -8.83 7.19 -10.05
N SER A 201 -8.75 7.29 -11.38
CA SER A 201 -9.43 8.28 -12.19
C SER A 201 -10.93 7.99 -12.44
N ARG A 202 -11.45 6.81 -12.06
CA ARG A 202 -12.89 6.54 -12.14
C ARG A 202 -13.60 6.96 -10.85
N PRO A 203 -14.44 8.01 -10.90
CA PRO A 203 -15.24 8.42 -9.74
C PRO A 203 -16.14 7.28 -9.27
N SER A 204 -16.19 7.08 -7.97
CA SER A 204 -17.06 6.08 -7.30
C SER A 204 -18.54 6.18 -7.75
N ALA A 205 -18.99 7.34 -8.25
CA ALA A 205 -20.32 7.58 -8.74
C ALA A 205 -20.71 6.78 -10.00
N GLU A 206 -19.77 6.52 -10.93
CA GLU A 206 -20.08 5.75 -12.15
C GLU A 206 -20.24 4.25 -11.87
N VAL A 207 -19.49 3.74 -10.89
CA VAL A 207 -19.60 2.34 -10.46
C VAL A 207 -20.94 2.10 -9.74
N TYR A 208 -21.40 3.09 -8.93
CA TYR A 208 -22.71 3.05 -8.28
C TYR A 208 -23.86 3.12 -9.29
N GLN A 209 -23.75 3.90 -10.34
CA GLN A 209 -24.78 3.98 -11.39
C GLN A 209 -24.85 2.71 -12.23
N ALA A 210 -23.72 2.09 -12.55
CA ALA A 210 -23.70 0.83 -13.28
C ALA A 210 -24.34 -0.33 -12.47
N ALA A 211 -24.06 -0.41 -11.18
CA ALA A 211 -24.62 -1.44 -10.29
C ALA A 211 -26.14 -1.24 -10.07
N SER A 212 -26.61 0.01 -9.96
CA SER A 212 -28.05 0.31 -9.79
C SER A 212 -28.85 0.04 -11.08
N HIS A 213 -28.26 0.26 -12.25
CA HIS A 213 -28.89 -0.10 -13.53
C HIS A 213 -28.98 -1.61 -13.78
N GLN A 214 -28.04 -2.39 -13.24
CA GLN A 214 -28.07 -3.85 -13.35
C GLN A 214 -29.16 -4.47 -12.47
N ARG A 215 -29.35 -3.96 -11.22
CA ARG A 215 -30.46 -4.37 -10.33
C ARG A 215 -31.87 -4.04 -10.86
N ALA A 216 -31.98 -3.02 -11.69
CA ALA A 216 -33.27 -2.64 -12.30
C ALA A 216 -33.65 -3.54 -13.48
N ARG A 217 -32.74 -4.36 -14.00
CA ARG A 217 -32.97 -5.27 -15.13
C ARG A 217 -33.32 -6.70 -14.76
N ASP A 218 -33.02 -7.11 -13.52
CA ASP A 218 -33.38 -8.42 -13.00
C ASP A 218 -34.46 -8.30 -11.92
N PRO A 219 -35.78 -8.35 -12.28
CA PRO A 219 -36.82 -8.39 -11.29
C PRO A 219 -36.78 -9.73 -10.54
N PRO A 220 -37.12 -9.75 -9.23
CA PRO A 220 -37.13 -11.00 -8.47
C PRO A 220 -38.13 -11.96 -9.08
N GLU A 221 -37.68 -13.19 -9.38
CA GLU A 221 -38.57 -14.28 -9.76
C GLU A 221 -39.59 -14.51 -8.65
N SER A 222 -40.85 -14.29 -8.98
CA SER A 222 -42.00 -14.58 -8.12
C SER A 222 -42.20 -16.07 -8.03
N SER A 223 -42.10 -16.62 -6.86
CA SER A 223 -42.67 -17.92 -6.46
C SER A 223 -43.62 -17.72 -5.31
#